data_ba0cc30ae4e8b9ca0f6f96a00ffdd981
#
_entry.id   ba0cc30ae4e8b9ca0f6f96a00ffdd981
#
_cell.length_a   1.000
_cell.length_b   1.000
_cell.length_c   1.000
_cell.angle_alpha   90.00
_cell.angle_beta   90.00
_cell.angle_gamma   90.00
#
_symmetry.space_group_name_H-M   'P 1'
#
loop_
_entity.id
_entity.type
_entity.pdbx_description
1 polymer ?
#
loop_
_entity_poly.entity_id
_entity_poly.type
_entity_poly.pdbx_seq_one_letter_code
_entity_poly.pdbx_strand_id
1 'polypeptide(L)'
;MCQATRDILWAPAASWVRKQNQCAGLVLRVGSGQATYHRYDPRKKQHLITYGARMIAAKHQPETAQGWLSTREIRSRGYFDGEVSVLNLLAHTCCHEFAHLLQHSAGQRHYGSVHNRHFYEALDELHNSGAAAATRHYLSAQATLAGVELSGAAFELPSPKQARQQWQVGDAVRFGDGRSEKKGEVIRVNRKTCTVLVSHQSRLLRYRVPLQLLSPAA
;
A
#
# COMPACT_ATOMS: atom_id res chain seq x y z
N MET A 1 -4.61 -11.96 5.36
CA MET A 1 -4.80 -11.35 4.04
C MET A 1 -5.17 -12.35 2.95
N CYS A 2 -4.38 -13.38 2.65
CA CYS A 2 -4.73 -14.37 1.60
C CYS A 2 -6.12 -14.99 1.81
N GLN A 3 -6.41 -15.44 3.02
CA GLN A 3 -7.71 -16.06 3.32
C GLN A 3 -8.86 -15.04 3.26
N ALA A 4 -8.67 -13.83 3.81
CA ALA A 4 -9.65 -12.76 3.69
C ALA A 4 -9.98 -12.43 2.22
N THR A 5 -8.94 -12.32 1.37
CA THR A 5 -9.14 -12.09 -0.06
C THR A 5 -9.90 -13.24 -0.73
N ARG A 6 -9.61 -14.49 -0.36
CA ARG A 6 -10.28 -15.66 -0.93
C ARG A 6 -11.75 -15.72 -0.53
N ASP A 7 -12.03 -15.58 0.76
CA ASP A 7 -13.35 -15.88 1.31
C ASP A 7 -14.31 -14.69 1.17
N ILE A 8 -13.80 -13.47 1.31
CA ILE A 8 -14.63 -12.25 1.31
C ILE A 8 -14.70 -11.61 -0.07
N LEU A 9 -13.61 -11.55 -0.81
CA LEU A 9 -13.57 -10.82 -2.07
C LEU A 9 -13.74 -11.75 -3.28
N TRP A 10 -12.95 -12.84 -3.33
CA TRP A 10 -12.96 -13.73 -4.48
C TRP A 10 -14.22 -14.60 -4.54
N ALA A 11 -14.63 -15.23 -3.45
CA ALA A 11 -15.74 -16.19 -3.48
C ALA A 11 -17.03 -15.61 -4.11
N PRO A 12 -17.47 -14.38 -3.75
CA PRO A 12 -18.65 -13.77 -4.39
C PRO A 12 -18.42 -13.40 -5.87
N ALA A 13 -17.21 -12.98 -6.24
CA ALA A 13 -16.91 -12.50 -7.59
C ALA A 13 -16.47 -13.61 -8.56
N ALA A 14 -16.14 -14.80 -8.07
CA ALA A 14 -15.50 -15.86 -8.83
C ALA A 14 -16.28 -16.28 -10.08
N SER A 15 -17.61 -16.38 -9.96
CA SER A 15 -18.48 -16.75 -11.09
C SER A 15 -18.41 -15.72 -12.21
N TRP A 16 -18.48 -14.44 -11.87
CA TRP A 16 -18.36 -13.34 -12.83
C TRP A 16 -16.98 -13.31 -13.49
N VAL A 17 -15.89 -13.37 -12.69
CA VAL A 17 -14.51 -13.35 -13.22
C VAL A 17 -14.26 -14.50 -14.18
N ARG A 18 -14.74 -15.71 -13.85
CA ARG A 18 -14.57 -16.89 -14.71
C ARG A 18 -15.29 -16.73 -16.05
N LYS A 19 -16.45 -16.09 -16.06
CA LYS A 19 -17.19 -15.80 -17.31
C LYS A 19 -16.45 -14.80 -18.19
N GLN A 20 -15.86 -13.75 -17.57
CA GLN A 20 -15.17 -12.68 -18.33
C GLN A 20 -13.90 -13.19 -19.03
N ASN A 21 -13.06 -13.96 -18.34
CA ASN A 21 -11.70 -14.27 -18.80
C ASN A 21 -11.46 -15.76 -19.05
N GLN A 22 -12.47 -16.62 -18.98
CA GLN A 22 -12.26 -18.08 -18.91
C GLN A 22 -11.19 -18.43 -17.86
N CYS A 23 -11.18 -17.68 -16.75
CA CYS A 23 -10.17 -17.77 -15.70
C CYS A 23 -10.30 -19.10 -14.95
N ALA A 24 -9.18 -19.82 -14.80
CA ALA A 24 -9.13 -21.06 -14.03
C ALA A 24 -9.23 -20.82 -12.52
N GLY A 25 -8.77 -19.68 -12.01
CA GLY A 25 -8.86 -19.37 -10.60
C GLY A 25 -7.96 -18.25 -10.12
N LEU A 26 -7.92 -18.11 -8.79
CA LEU A 26 -7.07 -17.15 -8.07
C LEU A 26 -6.04 -17.90 -7.22
N VAL A 27 -4.78 -17.55 -7.41
CA VAL A 27 -3.65 -17.97 -6.56
C VAL A 27 -3.28 -16.81 -5.63
N LEU A 28 -3.20 -17.10 -4.34
CA LEU A 28 -2.83 -16.16 -3.30
C LEU A 28 -1.56 -16.62 -2.61
N ARG A 29 -0.60 -15.74 -2.44
CA ARG A 29 0.65 -16.09 -1.76
C ARG A 29 1.24 -14.91 -0.99
N VAL A 30 2.12 -15.23 -0.05
CA VAL A 30 2.98 -14.27 0.64
C VAL A 30 4.35 -14.30 -0.01
N GLY A 31 4.89 -13.15 -0.36
CA GLY A 31 6.26 -12.96 -0.83
C GLY A 31 7.15 -12.40 0.28
N SER A 32 8.44 -12.66 0.24
CA SER A 32 9.40 -12.18 1.25
C SER A 32 9.76 -10.69 1.14
N GLY A 33 9.44 -10.04 0.00
CA GLY A 33 9.81 -8.64 -0.30
C GLY A 33 8.76 -7.61 0.09
N GLN A 34 8.96 -6.38 -0.39
CA GLN A 34 8.00 -5.27 -0.27
C GLN A 34 6.93 -5.29 -1.36
N ALA A 35 7.17 -5.97 -2.49
CA ALA A 35 6.26 -5.95 -3.62
C ALA A 35 4.93 -6.66 -3.28
N THR A 36 3.84 -5.90 -3.33
CA THR A 36 2.46 -6.40 -3.31
C THR A 36 1.87 -6.06 -4.65
N TYR A 37 1.29 -7.04 -5.32
CA TYR A 37 0.81 -6.86 -6.69
C TYR A 37 -0.18 -7.92 -7.11
N HIS A 38 -1.05 -7.56 -8.05
CA HIS A 38 -1.85 -8.45 -8.86
C HIS A 38 -1.20 -8.69 -10.23
N ARG A 39 -1.19 -9.94 -10.69
CA ARG A 39 -0.79 -10.34 -12.04
C ARG A 39 -1.75 -11.38 -12.60
N TYR A 40 -2.00 -11.34 -13.91
CA TYR A 40 -2.66 -12.41 -14.65
C TYR A 40 -1.61 -13.25 -15.39
N ASP A 41 -1.72 -14.57 -15.29
CA ASP A 41 -0.93 -15.52 -16.06
C ASP A 41 -1.78 -16.05 -17.22
N PRO A 42 -1.54 -15.62 -18.48
CA PRO A 42 -2.36 -16.02 -19.61
C PRO A 42 -2.18 -17.51 -19.98
N ARG A 43 -1.03 -18.12 -19.66
CA ARG A 43 -0.77 -19.54 -19.95
C ARG A 43 -1.61 -20.44 -19.05
N LYS A 44 -1.69 -20.09 -17.78
CA LYS A 44 -2.47 -20.85 -16.78
C LYS A 44 -3.91 -20.34 -16.65
N LYS A 45 -4.25 -19.24 -17.33
CA LYS A 45 -5.52 -18.52 -17.17
C LYS A 45 -5.83 -18.24 -15.69
N GLN A 46 -4.84 -17.81 -14.92
CA GLN A 46 -4.96 -17.62 -13.47
C GLN A 46 -4.58 -16.20 -13.06
N HIS A 47 -5.35 -15.65 -12.14
CA HIS A 47 -4.95 -14.48 -11.39
C HIS A 47 -4.01 -14.87 -10.24
N LEU A 48 -3.01 -14.05 -9.98
CA LEU A 48 -2.09 -14.18 -8.87
C LEU A 48 -2.08 -12.86 -8.09
N ILE A 49 -2.34 -12.92 -6.79
CA ILE A 49 -2.07 -11.81 -5.87
C ILE A 49 -0.97 -12.23 -4.91
N THR A 50 0.06 -11.39 -4.83
CA THR A 50 1.19 -11.59 -3.91
C THR A 50 1.19 -10.45 -2.89
N TYR A 51 1.22 -10.80 -1.61
CA TYR A 51 1.38 -9.87 -0.50
C TYR A 51 2.80 -9.89 0.02
N GLY A 52 3.51 -8.78 -0.05
CA GLY A 52 4.89 -8.67 0.41
C GLY A 52 4.97 -8.61 1.94
N ALA A 53 5.69 -9.54 2.58
CA ALA A 53 5.83 -9.58 4.04
C ALA A 53 6.44 -8.29 4.61
N ARG A 54 7.42 -7.71 3.93
CA ARG A 54 8.03 -6.42 4.35
C ARG A 54 7.07 -5.24 4.21
N MET A 55 6.18 -5.25 3.21
CA MET A 55 5.12 -4.26 3.09
C MET A 55 4.12 -4.36 4.25
N ILE A 56 3.72 -5.60 4.61
CA ILE A 56 2.84 -5.84 5.76
C ILE A 56 3.49 -5.29 7.03
N ALA A 57 4.75 -5.65 7.30
CA ALA A 57 5.50 -5.15 8.47
C ALA A 57 5.59 -3.62 8.49
N ALA A 58 5.87 -2.99 7.34
CA ALA A 58 5.96 -1.53 7.24
C ALA A 58 4.63 -0.80 7.51
N LYS A 59 3.49 -1.46 7.39
CA LYS A 59 2.17 -0.89 7.71
C LYS A 59 1.85 -0.89 9.21
N HIS A 60 2.66 -1.54 10.03
CA HIS A 60 2.50 -1.53 11.48
C HIS A 60 3.11 -0.28 12.14
N GLN A 61 3.92 0.48 11.43
CA GLN A 61 4.58 1.67 11.95
C GLN A 61 3.99 2.94 11.30
N PRO A 62 3.51 3.92 12.09
CA PRO A 62 2.93 5.15 11.56
C PRO A 62 3.86 5.88 10.57
N GLU A 63 5.16 5.92 10.88
CA GLU A 63 6.18 6.63 10.11
C GLU A 63 6.33 6.05 8.70
N THR A 64 6.37 4.72 8.59
CA THR A 64 6.47 4.04 7.30
C THR A 64 5.13 3.94 6.58
N ALA A 65 4.03 3.85 7.34
CA ALA A 65 2.67 3.75 6.79
C ALA A 65 2.27 4.98 5.97
N GLN A 66 2.73 6.18 6.35
CA GLN A 66 2.44 7.43 5.62
C GLN A 66 2.89 7.44 4.17
N GLY A 67 3.96 6.73 3.83
CA GLY A 67 4.54 6.69 2.49
C GLY A 67 3.73 5.88 1.48
N TRP A 68 2.87 4.99 1.93
CA TRP A 68 2.16 4.07 1.07
C TRP A 68 0.98 4.71 0.32
N LEU A 69 0.73 4.20 -0.91
CA LEU A 69 -0.42 4.61 -1.71
C LEU A 69 -1.73 4.36 -0.96
N SER A 70 -1.84 3.25 -0.24
CA SER A 70 -3.00 2.90 0.58
C SER A 70 -3.38 3.99 1.60
N THR A 71 -2.41 4.62 2.26
CA THR A 71 -2.66 5.74 3.18
C THR A 71 -3.25 6.95 2.46
N ARG A 72 -2.71 7.26 1.27
CA ARG A 72 -3.22 8.37 0.45
C ARG A 72 -4.62 8.10 -0.06
N GLU A 73 -4.90 6.87 -0.50
CA GLU A 73 -6.21 6.46 -0.99
C GLU A 73 -7.25 6.51 0.12
N ILE A 74 -6.97 5.93 1.30
CA ILE A 74 -7.86 5.99 2.47
C ILE A 74 -8.22 7.44 2.78
N ARG A 75 -7.23 8.33 2.91
CA ARG A 75 -7.47 9.74 3.27
C ARG A 75 -8.14 10.56 2.19
N SER A 76 -7.73 10.39 0.93
CA SER A 76 -8.22 11.25 -0.16
C SER A 76 -9.58 10.83 -0.69
N ARG A 77 -9.95 9.56 -0.50
CA ARG A 77 -11.24 9.03 -0.97
C ARG A 77 -12.24 8.77 0.17
N GLY A 78 -11.83 8.99 1.41
CA GLY A 78 -12.68 8.82 2.58
C GLY A 78 -12.97 7.37 2.96
N TYR A 79 -12.18 6.41 2.46
CA TYR A 79 -12.35 5.00 2.85
C TYR A 79 -12.13 4.83 4.35
N PHE A 80 -12.95 3.99 4.99
CA PHE A 80 -12.94 3.82 6.46
C PHE A 80 -12.98 5.16 7.21
N ASP A 81 -13.81 6.09 6.75
CA ASP A 81 -13.95 7.45 7.30
C ASP A 81 -12.65 8.28 7.28
N GLY A 82 -11.72 7.90 6.40
CA GLY A 82 -10.39 8.52 6.29
C GLY A 82 -9.42 8.07 7.38
N GLU A 83 -9.82 7.15 8.24
CA GLU A 83 -8.99 6.64 9.34
C GLU A 83 -7.91 5.67 8.86
N VAL A 84 -6.67 5.98 9.18
CA VAL A 84 -5.50 5.15 8.87
C VAL A 84 -5.08 4.38 10.11
N SER A 85 -5.26 3.07 10.08
CA SER A 85 -4.83 2.13 11.12
C SER A 85 -4.15 0.93 10.48
N VAL A 86 -3.46 0.09 11.25
CA VAL A 86 -2.90 -1.17 10.73
C VAL A 86 -3.99 -1.98 10.03
N LEU A 87 -5.10 -2.19 10.72
CA LEU A 87 -6.20 -3.02 10.25
C LEU A 87 -6.84 -2.45 8.97
N ASN A 88 -7.08 -1.12 8.92
CA ASN A 88 -7.63 -0.45 7.74
C ASN A 88 -6.67 -0.53 6.54
N LEU A 89 -5.36 -0.34 6.77
CA LEU A 89 -4.35 -0.45 5.73
C LEU A 89 -4.25 -1.86 5.13
N LEU A 90 -4.35 -2.91 5.96
CA LEU A 90 -4.28 -4.29 5.47
C LEU A 90 -5.57 -4.67 4.72
N ALA A 91 -6.74 -4.30 5.24
CA ALA A 91 -8.01 -4.51 4.56
C ALA A 91 -8.07 -3.78 3.21
N HIS A 92 -7.71 -2.50 3.21
CA HIS A 92 -7.62 -1.72 1.98
C HIS A 92 -6.66 -2.33 0.96
N THR A 93 -5.51 -2.85 1.42
CA THR A 93 -4.55 -3.51 0.52
C THR A 93 -5.14 -4.76 -0.14
N CYS A 94 -5.96 -5.54 0.58
CA CYS A 94 -6.69 -6.65 -0.03
C CYS A 94 -7.64 -6.16 -1.13
N CYS A 95 -8.41 -5.12 -0.86
CA CYS A 95 -9.34 -4.53 -1.82
C CYS A 95 -8.61 -3.90 -3.02
N HIS A 96 -7.48 -3.23 -2.80
CA HIS A 96 -6.67 -2.61 -3.85
C HIS A 96 -6.16 -3.64 -4.87
N GLU A 97 -5.56 -4.73 -4.40
CA GLU A 97 -5.08 -5.78 -5.29
C GLU A 97 -6.23 -6.53 -5.96
N PHE A 98 -7.35 -6.66 -5.27
CA PHE A 98 -8.54 -7.27 -5.84
C PHE A 98 -9.22 -6.36 -6.88
N ALA A 99 -9.20 -5.04 -6.70
CA ALA A 99 -9.67 -4.08 -7.70
C ALA A 99 -8.86 -4.18 -9.01
N HIS A 100 -7.53 -4.41 -8.92
CA HIS A 100 -6.72 -4.72 -10.10
C HIS A 100 -7.14 -6.01 -10.81
N LEU A 101 -7.58 -7.03 -10.06
CA LEU A 101 -8.12 -8.27 -10.63
C LEU A 101 -9.43 -7.98 -11.37
N LEU A 102 -10.36 -7.26 -10.75
CA LEU A 102 -11.64 -6.91 -11.35
C LEU A 102 -11.45 -6.06 -12.61
N GLN A 103 -10.61 -5.04 -12.54
CA GLN A 103 -10.25 -4.18 -13.67
C GLN A 103 -9.68 -5.00 -14.83
N HIS A 104 -8.76 -5.94 -14.54
CA HIS A 104 -8.20 -6.81 -15.57
C HIS A 104 -9.26 -7.70 -16.19
N SER A 105 -10.13 -8.31 -15.36
CA SER A 105 -11.19 -9.20 -15.80
C SER A 105 -12.21 -8.48 -16.70
N ALA A 106 -12.47 -7.22 -16.43
CA ALA A 106 -13.32 -6.37 -17.27
C ALA A 106 -12.62 -5.87 -18.57
N GLY A 107 -11.36 -6.25 -18.83
CA GLY A 107 -10.61 -5.76 -19.99
C GLY A 107 -10.22 -4.28 -19.92
N GLN A 108 -10.28 -3.66 -18.74
CA GLN A 108 -10.12 -2.22 -18.54
C GLN A 108 -8.75 -1.83 -17.99
N ARG A 109 -7.80 -2.77 -17.92
CA ARG A 109 -6.43 -2.52 -17.48
C ARG A 109 -5.54 -2.14 -18.68
N HIS A 110 -5.16 -0.87 -18.74
CA HIS A 110 -4.34 -0.35 -19.83
C HIS A 110 -2.88 -0.22 -19.41
N TYR A 111 -1.96 -0.48 -20.35
CA TYR A 111 -0.54 -0.30 -20.13
C TYR A 111 -0.23 1.18 -19.84
N GLY A 112 0.62 1.44 -18.84
CA GLY A 112 1.02 2.80 -18.44
C GLY A 112 0.03 3.54 -17.54
N SER A 113 -1.20 3.04 -17.35
CA SER A 113 -2.22 3.65 -16.50
C SER A 113 -3.00 2.60 -15.73
N VAL A 114 -2.33 1.91 -14.82
CA VAL A 114 -2.95 0.82 -14.04
C VAL A 114 -3.94 1.34 -12.98
N HIS A 115 -3.72 2.53 -12.42
CA HIS A 115 -4.65 3.21 -11.50
C HIS A 115 -5.47 4.26 -12.27
N ASN A 116 -6.18 3.81 -13.31
CA ASN A 116 -7.06 4.64 -14.10
C ASN A 116 -8.46 4.76 -13.45
N ARG A 117 -9.39 5.44 -14.13
CA ARG A 117 -10.77 5.62 -13.66
C ARG A 117 -11.45 4.29 -13.31
N HIS A 118 -11.33 3.29 -14.16
CA HIS A 118 -11.99 1.98 -13.97
C HIS A 118 -11.43 1.20 -12.77
N PHE A 119 -10.12 1.37 -12.49
CA PHE A 119 -9.54 0.83 -11.26
C PHE A 119 -10.21 1.43 -10.03
N TYR A 120 -10.34 2.77 -10.01
CA TYR A 120 -10.95 3.43 -8.86
C TYR A 120 -12.46 3.19 -8.76
N GLU A 121 -13.18 3.04 -9.88
CA GLU A 121 -14.58 2.61 -9.87
C GLU A 121 -14.75 1.23 -9.19
N ALA A 122 -13.88 0.26 -9.52
CA ALA A 122 -13.90 -1.06 -8.89
C ALA A 122 -13.51 -0.98 -7.40
N LEU A 123 -12.54 -0.15 -7.04
CA LEU A 123 -12.11 0.03 -5.64
C LEU A 123 -13.18 0.74 -4.81
N ASP A 124 -13.81 1.78 -5.35
CA ASP A 124 -14.93 2.49 -4.71
C ASP A 124 -16.10 1.53 -4.45
N GLU A 125 -16.43 0.67 -5.42
CA GLU A 125 -17.50 -0.33 -5.27
C GLU A 125 -17.18 -1.31 -4.13
N LEU A 126 -15.94 -1.80 -4.01
CA LEU A 126 -15.54 -2.69 -2.92
C LEU A 126 -15.68 -2.02 -1.54
N HIS A 127 -15.50 -0.71 -1.47
CA HIS A 127 -15.72 0.04 -0.22
C HIS A 127 -17.20 0.32 0.02
N ASN A 128 -17.94 0.74 -1.00
CA ASN A 128 -19.35 1.14 -0.88
C ASN A 128 -20.29 -0.06 -0.67
N SER A 129 -19.98 -1.22 -1.25
CA SER A 129 -20.76 -2.46 -1.07
C SER A 129 -20.60 -3.11 0.30
N GLY A 130 -19.66 -2.62 1.12
CA GLY A 130 -19.34 -3.21 2.42
C GLY A 130 -18.30 -4.34 2.35
N ALA A 131 -17.79 -4.73 1.18
CA ALA A 131 -16.78 -5.78 1.04
C ALA A 131 -15.48 -5.43 1.77
N ALA A 132 -15.08 -4.15 1.76
CA ALA A 132 -13.92 -3.67 2.50
C ALA A 132 -14.12 -3.77 4.02
N ALA A 133 -15.31 -3.41 4.52
CA ALA A 133 -15.67 -3.54 5.93
C ALA A 133 -15.69 -5.02 6.37
N ALA A 134 -16.26 -5.90 5.55
CA ALA A 134 -16.25 -7.34 5.79
C ALA A 134 -14.82 -7.91 5.80
N THR A 135 -13.97 -7.47 4.87
CA THR A 135 -12.54 -7.84 4.84
C THR A 135 -11.82 -7.41 6.10
N ARG A 136 -12.08 -6.18 6.57
CA ARG A 136 -11.52 -5.64 7.81
C ARG A 136 -11.95 -6.48 9.03
N HIS A 137 -13.24 -6.77 9.11
CA HIS A 137 -13.79 -7.60 10.20
C HIS A 137 -13.18 -8.99 10.22
N TYR A 138 -13.09 -9.64 9.05
CA TYR A 138 -12.47 -10.96 8.91
C TYR A 138 -11.01 -10.95 9.36
N LEU A 139 -10.22 -9.94 8.96
CA LEU A 139 -8.81 -9.82 9.38
C LEU A 139 -8.69 -9.67 10.90
N SER A 140 -9.54 -8.85 11.51
CA SER A 140 -9.58 -8.67 12.98
C SER A 140 -9.88 -9.98 13.71
N ALA A 141 -10.92 -10.69 13.28
CA ALA A 141 -11.32 -11.97 13.89
C ALA A 141 -10.23 -13.03 13.74
N GLN A 142 -9.61 -13.16 12.57
CA GLN A 142 -8.53 -14.14 12.35
C GLN A 142 -7.26 -13.78 13.14
N ALA A 143 -6.95 -12.51 13.29
CA ALA A 143 -5.83 -12.06 14.13
C ALA A 143 -6.04 -12.45 15.58
N THR A 144 -7.24 -12.19 16.12
CA THR A 144 -7.61 -12.58 17.49
C THR A 144 -7.48 -14.09 17.69
N LEU A 145 -7.99 -14.90 16.76
CA LEU A 145 -7.88 -16.36 16.81
C LEU A 145 -6.43 -16.87 16.76
N ALA A 146 -5.56 -16.14 16.06
CA ALA A 146 -4.13 -16.47 15.96
C ALA A 146 -3.28 -15.88 17.09
N GLY A 147 -3.88 -15.18 18.07
CA GLY A 147 -3.15 -14.48 19.13
C GLY A 147 -2.28 -13.32 18.64
N VAL A 148 -2.62 -12.75 17.47
CA VAL A 148 -1.91 -11.60 16.87
C VAL A 148 -2.74 -10.35 17.07
N GLU A 149 -2.14 -9.31 17.62
CA GLU A 149 -2.79 -8.01 17.74
C GLU A 149 -2.69 -7.22 16.42
N LEU A 150 -3.85 -6.95 15.80
CA LEU A 150 -3.97 -5.99 14.71
C LEU A 150 -4.72 -4.76 15.21
N SER A 151 -3.99 -3.69 15.50
CA SER A 151 -4.59 -2.47 16.01
C SER A 151 -5.56 -1.86 14.99
N GLY A 152 -6.79 -1.61 15.45
CA GLY A 152 -7.78 -0.79 14.76
C GLY A 152 -7.70 0.69 15.13
N ALA A 153 -6.83 1.06 16.09
CA ALA A 153 -6.66 2.45 16.50
C ALA A 153 -6.04 3.28 15.37
N ALA A 154 -6.61 4.45 15.13
CA ALA A 154 -6.11 5.37 14.13
C ALA A 154 -4.69 5.85 14.46
N PHE A 155 -3.84 5.92 13.47
CA PHE A 155 -2.51 6.51 13.62
C PHE A 155 -2.61 8.04 13.76
N GLU A 156 -1.91 8.58 14.72
CA GLU A 156 -1.61 10.01 14.79
C GLU A 156 -0.57 10.35 13.72
N LEU A 157 -1.04 10.67 12.53
CA LEU A 157 -0.16 11.03 11.43
C LEU A 157 -0.03 12.55 11.33
N PRO A 158 1.20 13.11 11.33
CA PRO A 158 1.39 14.54 11.17
C PRO A 158 0.75 15.04 9.86
N SER A 159 0.18 16.23 9.92
CA SER A 159 -0.34 16.86 8.70
C SER A 159 0.81 17.15 7.72
N PRO A 160 0.55 17.23 6.40
CA PRO A 160 1.61 17.60 5.43
C PRO A 160 2.29 18.93 5.75
N LYS A 161 1.59 19.85 6.43
CA LYS A 161 2.14 21.12 6.88
C LYS A 161 3.11 20.93 8.04
N GLN A 162 2.75 20.13 9.04
CA GLN A 162 3.61 19.78 10.18
C GLN A 162 4.84 19.01 9.73
N ALA A 163 4.68 18.00 8.85
CA ALA A 163 5.79 17.25 8.30
C ALA A 163 6.78 18.11 7.51
N ARG A 164 6.29 19.18 6.84
CA ARG A 164 7.17 20.14 6.16
C ARG A 164 7.91 21.06 7.13
N GLN A 165 7.25 21.49 8.21
CA GLN A 165 7.85 22.38 9.23
C GLN A 165 8.94 21.67 10.04
N GLN A 166 8.99 20.35 10.00
CA GLN A 166 9.99 19.53 10.70
C GLN A 166 11.40 19.66 10.10
N TRP A 167 11.50 20.06 8.81
CA TRP A 167 12.78 20.05 8.08
C TRP A 167 13.16 21.43 7.57
N GLN A 168 14.46 21.74 7.68
CA GLN A 168 15.06 22.97 7.17
C GLN A 168 16.26 22.64 6.27
N VAL A 169 16.67 23.59 5.43
CA VAL A 169 17.90 23.50 4.65
C VAL A 169 19.09 23.51 5.63
N GLY A 170 20.03 22.60 5.45
CA GLY A 170 21.15 22.38 6.35
C GLY A 170 20.95 21.20 7.32
N ASP A 171 19.72 20.69 7.47
CA ASP A 171 19.48 19.55 8.36
C ASP A 171 20.26 18.31 7.91
N ALA A 172 20.98 17.69 8.85
CA ALA A 172 21.59 16.38 8.65
C ALA A 172 20.50 15.29 8.78
N VAL A 173 20.34 14.50 7.72
CA VAL A 173 19.27 13.51 7.63
C VAL A 173 19.77 12.15 7.16
N ARG A 174 19.00 11.11 7.52
CA ARG A 174 19.16 9.75 6.98
C ARG A 174 17.86 9.26 6.37
N PHE A 175 17.96 8.36 5.38
CA PHE A 175 16.83 7.73 4.71
C PHE A 175 17.23 6.40 4.08
N GLY A 176 16.24 5.53 3.82
CA GLY A 176 16.47 4.15 3.39
C GLY A 176 16.66 3.20 4.58
N ASP A 177 16.77 1.90 4.32
CA ASP A 177 16.80 0.85 5.33
C ASP A 177 18.07 0.00 5.22
N GLY A 178 18.64 -0.40 6.35
CA GLY A 178 19.75 -1.36 6.42
C GLY A 178 20.89 -1.00 5.46
N ARG A 179 21.21 -1.92 4.52
CA ARG A 179 22.33 -1.70 3.56
C ARG A 179 22.06 -0.56 2.56
N SER A 180 20.83 -0.09 2.42
CA SER A 180 20.46 1.02 1.53
C SER A 180 20.38 2.36 2.25
N GLU A 181 20.61 2.40 3.56
CA GLU A 181 20.62 3.64 4.34
C GLU A 181 21.67 4.63 3.79
N LYS A 182 21.23 5.87 3.64
CA LYS A 182 22.05 6.99 3.18
C LYS A 182 21.93 8.13 4.18
N LYS A 183 23.06 8.80 4.40
CA LYS A 183 23.15 10.03 5.21
C LYS A 183 23.49 11.20 4.30
N GLY A 184 22.91 12.35 4.56
CA GLY A 184 23.14 13.55 3.75
C GLY A 184 22.55 14.80 4.39
N GLU A 185 22.63 15.89 3.67
CA GLU A 185 22.16 17.21 4.10
C GLU A 185 20.97 17.64 3.23
N VAL A 186 19.95 18.23 3.86
CA VAL A 186 18.82 18.82 3.17
C VAL A 186 19.26 20.10 2.48
N ILE A 187 19.22 20.12 1.14
CA ILE A 187 19.56 21.32 0.35
C ILE A 187 18.32 22.06 -0.16
N ARG A 188 17.14 21.45 -0.07
CA ARG A 188 15.86 22.07 -0.44
C ARG A 188 14.68 21.36 0.19
N VAL A 189 13.75 22.11 0.78
CA VAL A 189 12.49 21.61 1.30
C VAL A 189 11.37 21.96 0.30
N ASN A 190 10.71 20.94 -0.24
CA ASN A 190 9.56 21.09 -1.14
C ASN A 190 8.27 20.73 -0.40
N ARG A 191 7.12 20.88 -1.06
CA ARG A 191 5.80 20.61 -0.44
C ARG A 191 5.64 19.20 0.13
N LYS A 192 6.22 18.18 -0.52
CA LYS A 192 6.08 16.77 -0.15
C LYS A 192 7.40 16.01 -0.04
N THR A 193 8.52 16.64 -0.35
CA THR A 193 9.83 15.99 -0.41
C THR A 193 10.91 16.96 0.04
N CYS A 194 12.05 16.44 0.55
CA CYS A 194 13.29 17.18 0.58
C CYS A 194 14.22 16.74 -0.55
N THR A 195 15.02 17.66 -1.05
CA THR A 195 16.20 17.31 -1.85
C THR A 195 17.38 17.17 -0.89
N VAL A 196 17.94 15.98 -0.83
CA VAL A 196 19.06 15.64 0.07
C VAL A 196 20.31 15.44 -0.76
N LEU A 197 21.40 16.08 -0.36
CA LEU A 197 22.72 15.91 -0.93
C LEU A 197 23.48 14.84 -0.12
N VAL A 198 23.90 13.78 -0.83
CA VAL A 198 24.64 12.66 -0.23
C VAL A 198 26.02 12.59 -0.85
N SER A 199 27.05 12.54 -0.03
CA SER A 199 28.42 12.27 -0.49
C SER A 199 28.64 10.75 -0.58
N HIS A 200 28.98 10.25 -1.75
CA HIS A 200 29.29 8.84 -1.98
C HIS A 200 30.50 8.70 -2.90
N GLN A 201 31.58 8.08 -2.42
CA GLN A 201 32.81 7.83 -3.20
C GLN A 201 33.27 9.05 -4.03
N SER A 202 33.46 10.19 -3.37
CA SER A 202 33.88 11.47 -3.97
C SER A 202 32.88 12.07 -4.97
N ARG A 203 31.64 11.57 -5.05
CA ARG A 203 30.57 12.12 -5.87
C ARG A 203 29.44 12.67 -4.96
N LEU A 204 28.90 13.81 -5.35
CA LEU A 204 27.73 14.41 -4.73
C LEU A 204 26.48 13.95 -5.49
N LEU A 205 25.63 13.19 -4.83
CA LEU A 205 24.38 12.67 -5.38
C LEU A 205 23.21 13.42 -4.76
N ARG A 206 22.23 13.77 -5.59
CA ARG A 206 20.99 14.42 -5.14
C ARG A 206 19.86 13.43 -5.13
N TYR A 207 19.22 13.28 -3.98
CA TYR A 207 18.05 12.42 -3.81
C TYR A 207 16.82 13.27 -3.50
N ARG A 208 15.72 12.96 -4.16
CA ARG A 208 14.42 13.55 -3.84
C ARG A 208 13.67 12.59 -2.92
N VAL A 209 13.70 12.87 -1.62
CA VAL A 209 13.19 11.98 -0.57
C VAL A 209 11.86 12.52 -0.04
N PRO A 210 10.80 11.70 0.06
CA PRO A 210 9.57 12.07 0.76
C PRO A 210 9.85 12.49 2.20
N LEU A 211 9.17 13.57 2.68
CA LEU A 211 9.39 14.15 4.00
C LEU A 211 9.31 13.11 5.14
N GLN A 212 8.35 12.19 5.01
CA GLN A 212 8.10 11.14 6.00
C GLN A 212 9.11 9.98 5.99
N LEU A 213 9.99 9.91 5.02
CA LEU A 213 11.07 8.91 4.95
C LEU A 213 12.40 9.44 5.45
N LEU A 214 12.43 10.69 5.89
CA LEU A 214 13.61 11.30 6.50
C LEU A 214 13.57 11.09 8.01
N SER A 215 14.73 10.80 8.57
CA SER A 215 14.99 10.82 10.01
C SER A 215 16.20 11.68 10.28
N PRO A 216 16.32 12.33 11.45
CA PRO A 216 17.54 13.03 11.82
C PRO A 216 18.72 12.08 11.73
N ALA A 217 19.83 12.53 11.14
CA ALA A 217 21.09 11.83 11.28
C ALA A 217 21.64 12.23 12.65
N ALA A 218 21.65 11.27 13.58
CA ALA A 218 22.32 11.44 14.86
C ALA A 218 23.83 11.61 14.63
#